data_5da8774d6ec70e408e4b17bd13ecbeec
#
_entry.id   5da8774d6ec70e408e4b17bd13ecbeec
#
_cell.length_a   1.000
_cell.length_b   1.000
_cell.length_c   1.000
_cell.angle_alpha   90.00
_cell.angle_beta   90.00
_cell.angle_gamma   90.00
#
_symmetry.space_group_name_H-M   'P 1'
#
loop_
_entity.id
_entity.type
_entity.pdbx_description
1 polymer ?
#
loop_
_entity_poly.entity_id
_entity_poly.type
_entity_poly.pdbx_seq_one_letter_code
_entity_poly.pdbx_strand_id
1 'polypeptide(L)'
;MKNFHWYFFILFYSIFFIWYSNLSGPLNDEEIDSFMKVISERSGNDEQNIQRLRKFMEEDDGKDFFMVNFLDYNESPETMPATGKGASSSNLMNYYMEYMYPEMFKRASHPIFFSEVFFPAMDIVSADGMEEWDNVAFCLL
;
A
#
# COMPACT_ATOMS: atom_id res chain seq x y z
N MET A 1 9.46 -44.56 -5.77
CA MET A 1 8.52 -43.48 -6.12
C MET A 1 7.77 -42.84 -4.94
N LYS A 2 7.89 -43.35 -3.69
CA LYS A 2 7.12 -42.85 -2.53
C LYS A 2 7.52 -41.43 -2.04
N ASN A 3 8.69 -40.92 -2.37
CA ASN A 3 9.21 -39.64 -1.80
C ASN A 3 9.15 -38.44 -2.77
N PHE A 4 8.68 -38.62 -4.00
CA PHE A 4 8.64 -37.57 -5.01
C PHE A 4 7.74 -36.40 -4.61
N HIS A 5 6.60 -36.68 -3.95
CA HIS A 5 5.67 -35.66 -3.49
C HIS A 5 6.29 -34.73 -2.43
N TRP A 6 7.14 -35.27 -1.55
CA TRP A 6 7.82 -34.46 -0.52
C TRP A 6 8.83 -33.50 -1.12
N TYR A 7 9.61 -33.92 -2.13
CA TYR A 7 10.53 -33.05 -2.83
C TYR A 7 9.80 -31.89 -3.55
N PHE A 8 8.63 -32.19 -4.13
CA PHE A 8 7.77 -31.18 -4.76
C PHE A 8 7.28 -30.14 -3.73
N PHE A 9 6.78 -30.57 -2.59
CA PHE A 9 6.31 -29.66 -1.54
C PHE A 9 7.45 -28.84 -0.94
N ILE A 10 8.61 -29.42 -0.71
CA ILE A 10 9.78 -28.70 -0.20
C ILE A 10 10.21 -27.64 -1.21
N LEU A 11 10.29 -27.98 -2.49
CA LEU A 11 10.67 -27.03 -3.54
C LEU A 11 9.66 -25.88 -3.63
N PHE A 12 8.36 -26.22 -3.69
CA PHE A 12 7.28 -25.22 -3.75
C PHE A 12 7.30 -24.29 -2.53
N TYR A 13 7.42 -24.85 -1.34
CA TYR A 13 7.52 -24.06 -0.11
C TYR A 13 8.77 -23.18 -0.08
N SER A 14 9.90 -23.68 -0.54
CA SER A 14 11.13 -22.88 -0.60
C SER A 14 11.01 -21.69 -1.53
N ILE A 15 10.41 -21.88 -2.71
CA ILE A 15 10.13 -20.79 -3.67
C ILE A 15 9.18 -19.78 -3.07
N PHE A 16 8.08 -20.26 -2.47
CA PHE A 16 7.11 -19.41 -1.78
C PHE A 16 7.76 -18.62 -0.64
N PHE A 17 8.58 -19.27 0.18
CA PHE A 17 9.25 -18.65 1.31
C PHE A 17 10.22 -17.55 0.85
N ILE A 18 11.02 -17.79 -0.18
CA ILE A 18 11.94 -16.80 -0.74
C ILE A 18 11.18 -15.58 -1.28
N TRP A 19 10.08 -15.83 -2.00
CA TRP A 19 9.24 -14.74 -2.53
C TRP A 19 8.57 -13.95 -1.41
N TYR A 20 8.04 -14.62 -0.39
CA TYR A 20 7.27 -14.00 0.70
C TYR A 20 8.15 -13.25 1.70
N SER A 21 9.33 -13.78 2.01
CA SER A 21 10.15 -13.26 3.12
C SER A 21 11.06 -12.08 2.75
N ASN A 22 11.01 -11.58 1.51
CA ASN A 22 11.85 -10.49 1.03
C ASN A 22 13.27 -10.46 1.66
N LEU A 23 14.14 -11.34 1.21
CA LEU A 23 15.48 -11.52 1.78
C LEU A 23 16.49 -10.40 1.37
N SER A 24 16.01 -9.31 0.78
CA SER A 24 16.88 -8.23 0.28
C SER A 24 17.50 -7.39 1.41
N GLY A 25 16.90 -7.41 2.60
CA GLY A 25 17.31 -6.52 3.70
C GLY A 25 16.88 -5.07 3.50
N PRO A 26 17.39 -4.13 4.30
CA PRO A 26 17.04 -2.72 4.22
C PRO A 26 17.50 -2.09 2.90
N LEU A 27 16.83 -1.00 2.52
CA LEU A 27 17.18 -0.21 1.34
C LEU A 27 18.59 0.38 1.48
N ASN A 28 19.36 0.32 0.41
CA ASN A 28 20.64 1.00 0.34
C ASN A 28 20.52 2.42 -0.25
N ASP A 29 21.56 3.23 -0.10
CA ASP A 29 21.54 4.64 -0.53
C ASP A 29 21.26 4.80 -2.03
N GLU A 30 21.77 3.88 -2.89
CA GLU A 30 21.55 3.94 -4.35
C GLU A 30 20.09 3.67 -4.70
N GLU A 31 19.45 2.73 -3.99
CA GLU A 31 18.03 2.44 -4.15
C GLU A 31 17.17 3.62 -3.68
N ILE A 32 17.49 4.19 -2.51
CA ILE A 32 16.81 5.37 -1.97
C ILE A 32 16.91 6.52 -2.97
N ASP A 33 18.08 6.84 -3.49
CA ASP A 33 18.25 7.92 -4.47
C ASP A 33 17.50 7.66 -5.78
N SER A 34 17.45 6.41 -6.22
CA SER A 34 16.66 6.01 -7.39
C SER A 34 15.16 6.25 -7.18
N PHE A 35 14.61 5.84 -6.03
CA PHE A 35 13.22 6.09 -5.69
C PHE A 35 12.93 7.58 -5.53
N MET A 36 13.80 8.32 -4.85
CA MET A 36 13.66 9.76 -4.64
C MET A 36 13.64 10.53 -5.97
N LYS A 37 14.42 10.12 -6.95
CA LYS A 37 14.38 10.72 -8.28
C LYS A 37 13.00 10.57 -8.92
N VAL A 38 12.43 9.37 -8.90
CA VAL A 38 11.09 9.11 -9.46
C VAL A 38 10.00 9.87 -8.71
N ILE A 39 10.11 9.94 -7.38
CA ILE A 39 9.16 10.66 -6.53
C ILE A 39 9.21 12.16 -6.82
N SER A 40 10.40 12.75 -6.88
CA SER A 40 10.56 14.19 -7.15
C SER A 40 10.03 14.61 -8.53
N GLU A 41 10.13 13.73 -9.52
CA GLU A 41 9.59 13.97 -10.86
C GLU A 41 8.04 13.94 -10.91
N ARG A 42 7.40 13.24 -9.97
CA ARG A 42 5.93 13.00 -9.96
C ARG A 42 5.17 13.80 -8.92
N SER A 43 5.78 14.11 -7.78
CA SER A 43 5.09 14.63 -6.59
C SER A 43 4.86 16.14 -6.58
N GLY A 44 5.02 16.84 -7.71
CA GLY A 44 4.89 18.30 -7.70
C GLY A 44 5.63 18.91 -6.49
N ASN A 45 6.05 20.04 -6.36
CA ASN A 45 7.01 20.65 -5.41
C ASN A 45 6.65 20.60 -3.91
N ASP A 46 6.07 19.54 -3.39
CA ASP A 46 5.88 19.37 -1.94
C ASP A 46 7.17 18.82 -1.29
N GLU A 47 8.08 19.73 -1.03
CA GLU A 47 9.40 19.43 -0.45
C GLU A 47 9.30 18.77 0.93
N GLN A 48 8.28 19.11 1.72
CA GLN A 48 8.10 18.53 3.05
C GLN A 48 7.73 17.03 2.96
N ASN A 49 6.85 16.65 2.06
CA ASN A 49 6.49 15.25 1.85
C ASN A 49 7.65 14.45 1.25
N ILE A 50 8.42 15.06 0.34
CA ILE A 50 9.62 14.45 -0.22
C ILE A 50 10.64 14.16 0.88
N GLN A 51 10.90 15.07 1.80
CA GLN A 51 11.82 14.87 2.92
C GLN A 51 11.32 13.79 3.89
N ARG A 52 10.01 13.75 4.18
CA ARG A 52 9.42 12.70 5.03
C ARG A 52 9.56 11.30 4.40
N LEU A 53 9.34 11.17 3.09
CA LEU A 53 9.52 9.93 2.37
C LEU A 53 10.98 9.48 2.35
N ARG A 54 11.93 10.40 2.13
CA ARG A 54 13.35 10.09 2.21
C ARG A 54 13.71 9.55 3.59
N LYS A 55 13.33 10.27 4.64
CA LYS A 55 13.59 9.86 6.01
C LYS A 55 12.99 8.48 6.32
N PHE A 56 11.78 8.20 5.86
CA PHE A 56 11.13 6.90 6.02
C PHE A 56 11.96 5.77 5.37
N MET A 57 12.50 6.01 4.17
CA MET A 57 13.36 5.03 3.49
C MET A 57 14.72 4.86 4.16
N GLU A 58 15.32 5.94 4.70
CA GLU A 58 16.58 5.90 5.43
C GLU A 58 16.47 5.18 6.79
N GLU A 59 15.26 5.14 7.37
CA GLU A 59 14.94 4.42 8.61
C GLU A 59 14.50 2.96 8.37
N ASP A 60 14.52 2.49 7.13
CA ASP A 60 14.17 1.11 6.80
C ASP A 60 15.12 0.11 7.47
N ASP A 61 14.56 -0.79 8.26
CA ASP A 61 15.30 -1.86 8.95
C ASP A 61 15.19 -3.22 8.24
N GLY A 62 14.62 -3.25 7.04
CA GLY A 62 14.42 -4.44 6.22
C GLY A 62 13.32 -5.37 6.73
N LYS A 63 12.47 -4.91 7.64
CA LYS A 63 11.32 -5.66 8.13
C LYS A 63 10.03 -5.20 7.48
N ASP A 64 9.07 -6.10 7.47
CA ASP A 64 7.71 -5.78 7.04
C ASP A 64 7.12 -4.67 7.91
N PHE A 65 6.31 -3.81 7.31
CA PHE A 65 5.56 -2.78 8.02
C PHE A 65 4.10 -2.77 7.58
N PHE A 66 3.26 -2.23 8.46
CA PHE A 66 1.84 -2.05 8.17
C PHE A 66 1.58 -0.66 7.65
N MET A 67 1.02 -0.58 6.45
CA MET A 67 0.46 0.66 5.94
C MET A 67 -1.01 0.74 6.34
N VAL A 68 -1.36 1.80 7.07
CA VAL A 68 -2.75 2.11 7.45
C VAL A 68 -3.25 3.22 6.54
N ASN A 69 -4.30 2.92 5.77
CA ASN A 69 -4.95 3.89 4.90
C ASN A 69 -6.32 4.25 5.49
N PHE A 70 -6.53 5.51 5.74
CA PHE A 70 -7.82 6.09 6.03
C PHE A 70 -8.33 6.72 4.74
N LEU A 71 -9.50 6.31 4.28
CA LEU A 71 -10.06 6.69 2.99
C LEU A 71 -11.30 7.54 3.21
N ASP A 72 -11.23 8.77 2.74
CA ASP A 72 -12.35 9.68 2.60
C ASP A 72 -12.67 9.81 1.11
N TYR A 73 -13.86 9.42 0.71
CA TYR A 73 -14.27 9.39 -0.67
C TYR A 73 -14.93 10.71 -1.06
N ASN A 74 -14.41 11.36 -2.09
CA ASN A 74 -15.04 12.54 -2.64
C ASN A 74 -16.45 12.19 -3.16
N GLU A 75 -17.49 12.85 -2.64
CA GLU A 75 -18.88 12.68 -3.07
C GLU A 75 -19.11 13.05 -4.54
N SER A 76 -18.27 13.96 -5.07
CA SER A 76 -18.36 14.45 -6.44
C SER A 76 -17.00 14.35 -7.14
N PRO A 77 -16.51 13.14 -7.43
CA PRO A 77 -15.19 12.96 -8.02
C PRO A 77 -15.12 13.54 -9.43
N GLU A 78 -13.95 14.00 -9.81
CA GLU A 78 -13.70 14.48 -11.16
C GLU A 78 -13.86 13.36 -12.20
N THR A 79 -14.33 13.75 -13.38
CA THR A 79 -14.44 12.83 -14.51
C THR A 79 -13.07 12.40 -14.99
N MET A 80 -12.77 11.13 -14.91
CA MET A 80 -11.53 10.56 -15.48
C MET A 80 -11.79 9.86 -16.82
N PRO A 81 -10.88 9.98 -17.79
CA PRO A 81 -11.06 9.33 -19.11
C PRO A 81 -11.26 7.81 -19.02
N ALA A 82 -10.63 7.17 -18.03
CA ALA A 82 -10.67 5.72 -17.87
C ALA A 82 -12.02 5.19 -17.36
N THR A 83 -12.74 5.94 -16.53
CA THR A 83 -14.00 5.52 -15.91
C THR A 83 -15.22 6.23 -16.47
N GLY A 84 -15.02 7.29 -17.25
CA GLY A 84 -16.10 8.06 -17.88
C GLY A 84 -16.83 9.01 -16.93
N LYS A 85 -17.92 9.63 -17.45
CA LYS A 85 -18.71 10.60 -16.69
C LYS A 85 -19.59 9.89 -15.66
N GLY A 86 -19.66 10.47 -14.46
CA GLY A 86 -20.57 10.01 -13.40
C GLY A 86 -20.08 8.77 -12.66
N ALA A 87 -18.81 8.42 -12.80
CA ALA A 87 -18.22 7.38 -11.97
C ALA A 87 -18.17 7.84 -10.50
N SER A 88 -18.57 6.97 -9.59
CA SER A 88 -18.40 7.19 -8.15
C SER A 88 -16.96 7.05 -7.71
N SER A 89 -16.60 7.59 -6.54
CA SER A 89 -15.28 7.40 -5.96
C SER A 89 -14.96 5.93 -5.72
N SER A 90 -15.96 5.12 -5.38
CA SER A 90 -15.81 3.66 -5.29
C SER A 90 -15.42 3.02 -6.65
N ASN A 91 -16.01 3.49 -7.76
CA ASN A 91 -15.63 3.01 -9.09
C ASN A 91 -14.19 3.39 -9.45
N LEU A 92 -13.77 4.63 -9.09
CA LEU A 92 -12.40 5.07 -9.28
C LEU A 92 -11.41 4.26 -8.44
N MET A 93 -11.78 3.96 -7.19
CA MET A 93 -10.98 3.11 -6.30
C MET A 93 -10.85 1.69 -6.86
N ASN A 94 -11.94 1.09 -7.33
CA ASN A 94 -11.88 -0.23 -7.95
C ASN A 94 -10.95 -0.25 -9.18
N TYR A 95 -11.05 0.77 -10.04
CA TYR A 95 -10.17 0.90 -11.20
C TYR A 95 -8.69 1.04 -10.80
N TYR A 96 -8.40 1.83 -9.77
CA TYR A 96 -7.07 1.95 -9.21
C TYR A 96 -6.56 0.60 -8.66
N MET A 97 -7.41 -0.14 -7.95
CA MET A 97 -7.06 -1.43 -7.36
C MET A 97 -6.81 -2.52 -8.39
N GLU A 98 -7.42 -2.47 -9.58
CA GLU A 98 -7.10 -3.39 -10.68
C GLU A 98 -5.60 -3.34 -11.06
N TYR A 99 -5.00 -2.16 -10.98
CA TYR A 99 -3.57 -1.97 -11.19
C TYR A 99 -2.75 -2.32 -9.95
N MET A 100 -3.22 -1.93 -8.77
CA MET A 100 -2.47 -2.07 -7.52
C MET A 100 -2.33 -3.53 -7.07
N TYR A 101 -3.38 -4.35 -7.17
CA TYR A 101 -3.32 -5.75 -6.74
C TYR A 101 -2.19 -6.56 -7.39
N PRO A 102 -2.00 -6.55 -8.71
CA PRO A 102 -0.87 -7.23 -9.33
C PRO A 102 0.50 -6.74 -8.84
N GLU A 103 0.64 -5.43 -8.61
CA GLU A 103 1.89 -4.84 -8.14
C GLU A 103 2.20 -5.19 -6.68
N MET A 104 1.18 -5.21 -5.82
CA MET A 104 1.30 -5.68 -4.44
C MET A 104 1.68 -7.16 -4.41
N PHE A 105 0.99 -7.99 -5.19
CA PHE A 105 1.26 -9.43 -5.24
C PHE A 105 2.69 -9.76 -5.70
N LYS A 106 3.23 -9.03 -6.67
CA LYS A 106 4.64 -9.20 -7.10
C LYS A 106 5.63 -9.03 -5.96
N ARG A 107 5.30 -8.21 -4.97
CA ARG A 107 6.14 -7.85 -3.82
C ARG A 107 5.76 -8.59 -2.53
N ALA A 108 4.93 -9.62 -2.63
CA ALA A 108 4.33 -10.32 -1.51
C ALA A 108 3.50 -9.42 -0.55
N SER A 109 3.24 -8.17 -0.95
CA SER A 109 2.38 -7.25 -0.22
C SER A 109 0.91 -7.63 -0.39
N HIS A 110 0.11 -7.51 0.65
CA HIS A 110 -1.31 -7.86 0.56
C HIS A 110 -2.17 -7.10 1.58
N PRO A 111 -3.44 -6.85 1.24
CA PRO A 111 -4.37 -6.31 2.21
C PRO A 111 -4.70 -7.38 3.25
N ILE A 112 -4.65 -7.01 4.54
CA ILE A 112 -4.98 -7.89 5.66
C ILE A 112 -6.29 -7.51 6.32
N PHE A 113 -6.73 -6.27 6.14
CA PHE A 113 -7.98 -5.77 6.68
C PHE A 113 -8.53 -4.68 5.78
N PHE A 114 -9.85 -4.70 5.58
CA PHE A 114 -10.60 -3.63 4.92
C PHE A 114 -11.97 -3.56 5.56
N SER A 115 -12.42 -2.38 5.97
CA SER A 115 -13.74 -2.17 6.58
C SER A 115 -14.30 -0.80 6.25
N GLU A 116 -15.62 -0.73 6.15
CA GLU A 116 -16.35 0.54 6.19
C GLU A 116 -16.33 1.10 7.62
N VAL A 117 -16.31 2.41 7.72
CA VAL A 117 -16.43 3.14 8.99
C VAL A 117 -17.87 3.61 9.12
N PHE A 118 -18.60 3.05 10.07
CA PHE A 118 -20.01 3.42 10.29
C PHE A 118 -20.20 4.59 11.26
N PHE A 119 -19.21 4.79 12.14
CA PHE A 119 -19.26 5.87 13.14
C PHE A 119 -17.88 6.46 13.28
N PRO A 120 -17.76 7.79 13.39
CA PRO A 120 -16.53 8.41 13.83
C PRO A 120 -16.16 7.84 15.21
N ALA A 121 -14.89 7.76 15.50
CA ALA A 121 -14.42 7.36 16.82
C ALA A 121 -15.15 8.22 17.87
N MET A 122 -15.64 7.58 18.94
CA MET A 122 -16.31 8.33 20.00
C MET A 122 -15.39 9.44 20.48
N ASP A 123 -15.89 10.66 20.44
CA ASP A 123 -15.19 11.83 20.96
C ASP A 123 -15.10 11.77 22.49
N ILE A 124 -14.19 10.92 22.99
CA ILE A 124 -13.89 10.81 24.42
C ILE A 124 -13.00 11.95 24.87
N VAL A 125 -12.33 12.64 23.94
CA VAL A 125 -11.32 13.67 24.23
C VAL A 125 -11.63 15.02 23.62
N SER A 126 -12.85 15.24 23.15
CA SER A 126 -13.29 16.50 22.48
C SER A 126 -12.32 16.95 21.38
N ALA A 127 -11.95 16.03 20.49
CA ALA A 127 -11.11 16.32 19.34
C ALA A 127 -11.97 16.99 18.26
N ASP A 128 -12.07 18.31 18.31
CA ASP A 128 -12.72 19.10 17.26
C ASP A 128 -12.03 18.89 15.92
N GLY A 129 -12.82 18.64 14.85
CA GLY A 129 -12.33 18.56 13.48
C GLY A 129 -11.80 17.18 13.08
N MET A 130 -12.27 16.11 13.70
CA MET A 130 -12.05 14.75 13.18
C MET A 130 -12.73 14.62 11.81
N GLU A 131 -11.96 14.28 10.80
CA GLU A 131 -12.47 13.97 9.48
C GLU A 131 -13.33 12.70 9.54
N GLU A 132 -14.43 12.67 8.79
CA GLU A 132 -15.24 11.48 8.61
C GLU A 132 -14.57 10.60 7.55
N TRP A 133 -14.17 9.37 7.94
CA TRP A 133 -13.58 8.41 7.04
C TRP A 133 -14.63 7.41 6.56
N ASP A 134 -14.64 7.11 5.26
CA ASP A 134 -15.54 6.09 4.69
C ASP A 134 -15.01 4.68 4.95
N ASN A 135 -13.72 4.49 4.77
CA ASN A 135 -13.09 3.18 4.88
C ASN A 135 -11.74 3.25 5.57
N VAL A 136 -11.36 2.11 6.14
CA VAL A 136 -10.00 1.87 6.63
C VAL A 136 -9.44 0.59 6.03
N ALA A 137 -8.19 0.65 5.57
CA ALA A 137 -7.47 -0.49 5.01
C ALA A 137 -6.10 -0.66 5.64
N PHE A 138 -5.74 -1.88 5.99
CA PHE A 138 -4.41 -2.25 6.45
C PHE A 138 -3.77 -3.15 5.41
N CYS A 139 -2.57 -2.78 4.98
CA CYS A 139 -1.76 -3.57 4.06
C CYS A 139 -0.44 -3.93 4.74
N LEU A 140 0.00 -5.17 4.56
CA LEU A 140 1.35 -5.59 4.87
C LEU A 140 2.22 -5.33 3.64
N LEU A 141 3.30 -4.61 3.83
CA LEU A 141 4.26 -4.24 2.79
C LEU A 141 5.65 -4.72 3.14
#